data_916bfbf33461ee421cd236f34477a760
#
_entry.id   916bfbf33461ee421cd236f34477a760
#
_cell.length_a   1.000
_cell.length_b   1.000
_cell.length_c   1.000
_cell.angle_alpha   90.00
_cell.angle_beta   90.00
_cell.angle_gamma   90.00
#
_symmetry.space_group_name_H-M   'P 1'
#
loop_
_entity.id
_entity.type
_entity.pdbx_description
1 polymer ?
#
loop_
_entity_poly.entity_id
_entity_poly.type
_entity_poly.pdbx_seq_one_letter_code
_entity_poly.pdbx_strand_id
1 'polypeptide(L)'
;MADGAGVELRPGRQAVADGTRAQQRKARKDSWTRAQEREFLEVLATTCNVSEAARVAGVRRAGAYERRQRDARFAADWDRAIDIGYAEIEAMLMREVLFGSESEEIVLDGEGAVKSRKVKRTRDLKLALQLLIRHRDKVAAYRAAAGVQRPDSPDAVARLRRAMDEIARKRAATGT
;
A
#
# COMPACT_ATOMS: atom_id res chain seq x y z
N MET A 1 38.58 19.13 13.62
CA MET A 1 38.95 18.06 12.65
C MET A 1 37.88 18.04 11.57
N ALA A 2 38.25 18.48 10.36
CA ALA A 2 37.32 18.53 9.23
C ALA A 2 37.15 17.13 8.68
N ASP A 3 35.94 16.62 8.78
CA ASP A 3 35.54 15.33 8.22
C ASP A 3 35.51 15.45 6.70
N GLY A 4 36.47 14.78 6.05
CA GLY A 4 36.60 14.77 4.59
C GLY A 4 35.46 14.01 3.96
N ALA A 5 34.37 14.71 3.57
CA ALA A 5 33.34 14.16 2.74
C ALA A 5 33.95 13.59 1.45
N GLY A 6 34.12 12.29 1.39
CA GLY A 6 34.65 11.58 0.24
C GLY A 6 33.85 11.94 -1.03
N VAL A 7 34.56 12.46 -2.02
CA VAL A 7 33.97 12.81 -3.33
C VAL A 7 33.53 11.52 -4.02
N GLU A 8 32.23 11.28 -4.11
CA GLU A 8 31.67 10.13 -4.83
C GLU A 8 31.96 10.29 -6.33
N LEU A 9 32.83 9.44 -6.87
CA LEU A 9 33.18 9.38 -8.29
C LEU A 9 32.26 8.40 -9.00
N ARG A 10 31.71 8.81 -10.15
CA ARG A 10 30.84 7.96 -10.99
C ARG A 10 31.56 7.56 -12.27
N PRO A 11 31.42 6.30 -12.71
CA PRO A 11 31.94 5.87 -13.99
C PRO A 11 31.25 6.61 -15.13
N GLY A 12 32.03 7.15 -16.06
CA GLY A 12 31.58 7.80 -17.29
C GLY A 12 32.42 7.33 -18.46
N ARG A 13 32.02 7.65 -19.68
CA ARG A 13 32.79 7.42 -20.91
C ARG A 13 33.12 8.75 -21.56
N GLN A 14 34.36 8.90 -22.02
CA GLN A 14 34.81 10.05 -22.80
C GLN A 14 35.12 9.60 -24.20
N ALA A 15 34.57 10.30 -25.23
CA ALA A 15 34.98 10.07 -26.59
C ALA A 15 36.41 10.57 -26.79
N VAL A 16 37.26 9.74 -27.37
CA VAL A 16 38.66 10.02 -27.77
C VAL A 16 38.80 9.64 -29.24
N ALA A 17 39.87 10.13 -29.90
CA ALA A 17 40.07 9.93 -31.35
C ALA A 17 39.99 8.45 -31.78
N ASP A 18 40.40 7.49 -30.93
CA ASP A 18 40.41 6.07 -31.20
C ASP A 18 39.32 5.27 -30.46
N GLY A 19 38.21 5.91 -30.06
CA GLY A 19 37.10 5.22 -29.41
C GLY A 19 36.62 5.87 -28.12
N THR A 20 36.34 5.08 -27.10
CA THR A 20 35.84 5.59 -25.80
C THR A 20 36.74 5.17 -24.63
N ARG A 21 37.15 6.11 -23.82
CA ARG A 21 37.93 5.86 -22.60
C ARG A 21 37.03 5.90 -21.37
N ALA A 22 37.20 4.95 -20.47
CA ALA A 22 36.57 4.98 -19.15
C ALA A 22 37.10 6.16 -18.35
N GLN A 23 36.24 6.98 -17.79
CA GLN A 23 36.58 8.12 -16.96
C GLN A 23 35.73 8.12 -15.69
N GLN A 24 36.37 8.41 -14.56
CA GLN A 24 35.65 8.72 -13.32
C GLN A 24 35.39 10.22 -13.28
N ARG A 25 34.13 10.60 -13.16
CA ARG A 25 33.71 11.99 -13.06
C ARG A 25 33.14 12.26 -11.69
N LYS A 26 33.42 13.46 -11.16
CA LYS A 26 32.75 13.97 -9.97
C LYS A 26 31.23 13.99 -10.23
N ALA A 27 30.45 13.44 -9.29
CA ALA A 27 28.99 13.50 -9.38
C ALA A 27 28.56 14.97 -9.53
N ARG A 28 27.59 15.24 -10.42
CA ARG A 28 27.01 16.59 -10.53
C ARG A 28 26.36 16.93 -9.20
N LYS A 29 26.41 18.21 -8.80
CA LYS A 29 25.84 18.74 -7.55
C LYS A 29 24.35 18.39 -7.36
N ASP A 30 23.62 18.12 -8.46
CA ASP A 30 22.21 17.70 -8.50
C ASP A 30 22.05 16.17 -8.67
N SER A 31 23.13 15.38 -8.54
CA SER A 31 23.06 13.93 -8.70
C SER A 31 22.69 13.29 -7.38
N TRP A 32 21.58 12.56 -7.37
CA TRP A 32 21.16 11.81 -6.19
C TRP A 32 22.20 10.77 -5.78
N THR A 33 22.45 10.66 -4.49
CA THR A 33 23.20 9.53 -3.93
C THR A 33 22.33 8.29 -3.87
N ARG A 34 22.94 7.11 -3.73
CA ARG A 34 22.19 5.86 -3.51
C ARG A 34 21.35 5.90 -2.23
N ALA A 35 21.87 6.58 -1.20
CA ALA A 35 21.14 6.77 0.06
C ALA A 35 19.87 7.60 -0.15
N GLN A 36 19.97 8.73 -0.84
CA GLN A 36 18.80 9.57 -1.16
C GLN A 36 17.77 8.86 -2.03
N GLU A 37 18.22 8.05 -2.99
CA GLU A 37 17.32 7.25 -3.84
C GLU A 37 16.54 6.24 -3.01
N ARG A 38 17.22 5.50 -2.14
CA ARG A 38 16.59 4.52 -1.26
C ARG A 38 15.61 5.18 -0.31
N GLU A 39 16.02 6.23 0.39
CA GLU A 39 15.19 6.96 1.33
C GLU A 39 13.93 7.55 0.65
N PHE A 40 14.10 8.11 -0.56
CA PHE A 40 12.97 8.60 -1.35
C PHE A 40 11.97 7.49 -1.65
N LEU A 41 12.42 6.31 -2.11
CA LEU A 41 11.56 5.19 -2.47
C LEU A 41 10.89 4.56 -1.23
N GLU A 42 11.60 4.47 -0.10
CA GLU A 42 11.06 3.99 1.18
C GLU A 42 9.93 4.90 1.69
N VAL A 43 10.15 6.22 1.69
CA VAL A 43 9.10 7.18 2.11
C VAL A 43 7.95 7.19 1.09
N LEU A 44 8.23 7.07 -0.21
CA LEU A 44 7.19 6.98 -1.22
C LEU A 44 6.33 5.74 -1.04
N ALA A 45 6.92 4.60 -0.71
CA ALA A 45 6.19 3.35 -0.47
C ALA A 45 5.27 3.43 0.76
N THR A 46 5.69 4.16 1.80
CA THR A 46 4.91 4.26 3.04
C THR A 46 3.85 5.35 3.01
N THR A 47 4.06 6.42 2.22
CA THR A 47 3.18 7.61 2.24
C THR A 47 2.41 7.84 0.95
N CYS A 48 2.79 7.22 -0.16
CA CYS A 48 2.34 7.55 -1.52
C CYS A 48 2.46 9.05 -1.87
N ASN A 49 3.31 9.79 -1.14
CA ASN A 49 3.42 11.24 -1.23
C ASN A 49 4.81 11.66 -1.74
N VAL A 50 4.87 12.04 -3.02
CA VAL A 50 6.12 12.47 -3.68
C VAL A 50 6.73 13.70 -3.04
N SER A 51 5.92 14.63 -2.54
CA SER A 51 6.44 15.85 -1.90
C SER A 51 7.11 15.54 -0.58
N GLU A 52 6.53 14.66 0.21
CA GLU A 52 7.08 14.19 1.48
C GLU A 52 8.35 13.35 1.25
N ALA A 53 8.31 12.40 0.31
CA ALA A 53 9.47 11.60 -0.06
C ALA A 53 10.65 12.48 -0.51
N ALA A 54 10.39 13.52 -1.33
CA ALA A 54 11.42 14.44 -1.76
C ALA A 54 11.98 15.28 -0.60
N ARG A 55 11.12 15.73 0.32
CA ARG A 55 11.51 16.49 1.50
C ARG A 55 12.43 15.69 2.42
N VAL A 56 12.04 14.46 2.73
CA VAL A 56 12.82 13.58 3.63
C VAL A 56 14.17 13.22 3.00
N ALA A 57 14.18 12.81 1.74
CA ALA A 57 15.42 12.45 1.03
C ALA A 57 16.33 13.68 0.70
N GLY A 58 15.90 14.89 1.04
CA GLY A 58 16.68 16.11 0.78
C GLY A 58 16.88 16.41 -0.71
N VAL A 59 15.89 16.06 -1.55
CA VAL A 59 15.93 16.24 -3.00
C VAL A 59 14.79 17.13 -3.50
N ARG A 60 14.96 17.72 -4.70
CA ARG A 60 13.90 18.56 -5.27
C ARG A 60 12.81 17.65 -5.90
N ARG A 61 11.53 17.94 -5.62
CA ARG A 61 10.38 17.23 -6.19
C ARG A 61 10.43 17.20 -7.73
N ALA A 62 10.74 18.31 -8.37
CA ALA A 62 10.89 18.38 -9.82
C ALA A 62 11.99 17.43 -10.33
N GLY A 63 13.13 17.38 -9.61
CA GLY A 63 14.23 16.46 -9.91
C GLY A 63 13.83 14.98 -9.83
N ALA A 64 12.90 14.62 -8.94
CA ALA A 64 12.37 13.27 -8.84
C ALA A 64 11.59 12.86 -10.11
N TYR A 65 10.71 13.73 -10.61
CA TYR A 65 9.98 13.50 -11.86
C TYR A 65 10.89 13.46 -13.07
N GLU A 66 11.86 14.39 -13.17
CA GLU A 66 12.85 14.39 -14.23
C GLU A 66 13.67 13.10 -14.25
N ARG A 67 14.05 12.61 -13.08
CA ARG A 67 14.77 11.35 -12.97
C ARG A 67 13.91 10.15 -13.38
N ARG A 68 12.66 10.09 -12.94
CA ARG A 68 11.71 9.05 -13.37
C ARG A 68 11.58 8.98 -14.90
N GLN A 69 11.59 10.11 -15.59
CA GLN A 69 11.51 10.15 -17.07
C GLN A 69 12.80 9.67 -17.75
N ARG A 70 13.97 9.87 -17.13
CA ARG A 70 15.28 9.59 -17.77
C ARG A 70 15.86 8.23 -17.37
N ASP A 71 15.47 7.68 -16.25
CA ASP A 71 16.03 6.46 -15.65
C ASP A 71 14.92 5.41 -15.52
N ALA A 72 14.90 4.47 -16.47
CA ALA A 72 13.88 3.43 -16.51
C ALA A 72 13.91 2.51 -15.29
N ARG A 73 15.10 2.28 -14.70
CA ARG A 73 15.23 1.51 -13.47
C ARG A 73 14.57 2.23 -12.29
N PHE A 74 14.87 3.52 -12.13
CA PHE A 74 14.25 4.34 -11.10
C PHE A 74 12.73 4.44 -11.30
N ALA A 75 12.25 4.53 -12.55
CA ALA A 75 10.83 4.51 -12.85
C ALA A 75 10.16 3.20 -12.40
N ALA A 76 10.78 2.05 -12.66
CA ALA A 76 10.26 0.75 -12.21
C ALA A 76 10.27 0.63 -10.68
N ASP A 77 11.32 1.10 -10.00
CA ASP A 77 11.39 1.11 -8.54
C ASP A 77 10.36 2.07 -7.92
N TRP A 78 10.09 3.22 -8.57
CA TRP A 78 9.02 4.14 -8.21
C TRP A 78 7.63 3.49 -8.32
N ASP A 79 7.36 2.83 -9.45
CA ASP A 79 6.06 2.19 -9.67
C ASP A 79 5.83 1.06 -8.65
N ARG A 80 6.89 0.31 -8.31
CA ARG A 80 6.85 -0.69 -7.22
C ARG A 80 6.58 -0.04 -5.85
N ALA A 81 7.23 1.08 -5.54
CA ALA A 81 7.00 1.80 -4.28
C ALA A 81 5.54 2.27 -4.16
N ILE A 82 4.97 2.80 -5.24
CA ILE A 82 3.56 3.19 -5.28
C ILE A 82 2.64 1.97 -5.10
N ASP A 83 2.92 0.86 -5.75
CA ASP A 83 2.13 -0.38 -5.63
C ASP A 83 2.09 -0.89 -4.18
N ILE A 84 3.24 -0.90 -3.49
CA ILE A 84 3.33 -1.26 -2.07
C ILE A 84 2.47 -0.32 -1.22
N GLY A 85 2.59 0.99 -1.41
CA GLY A 85 1.82 1.97 -0.65
C GLY A 85 0.31 1.88 -0.90
N TYR A 86 -0.10 1.60 -2.14
CA TYR A 86 -1.51 1.36 -2.46
C TYR A 86 -2.05 0.11 -1.77
N ALA A 87 -1.28 -0.99 -1.74
CA ALA A 87 -1.67 -2.22 -1.06
C ALA A 87 -1.87 -1.99 0.45
N GLU A 88 -1.01 -1.17 1.08
CA GLU A 88 -1.14 -0.82 2.49
C GLU A 88 -2.39 0.04 2.77
N ILE A 89 -2.65 1.05 1.92
CA ILE A 89 -3.87 1.87 2.00
C ILE A 89 -5.13 0.98 1.84
N GLU A 90 -5.11 0.06 0.88
CA GLU A 90 -6.21 -0.87 0.62
C GLU A 90 -6.47 -1.77 1.84
N ALA A 91 -5.42 -2.32 2.45
CA ALA A 91 -5.51 -3.13 3.67
C ALA A 91 -6.05 -2.32 4.86
N MET A 92 -5.60 -1.08 5.02
CA MET A 92 -6.08 -0.16 6.05
C MET A 92 -7.56 0.15 5.87
N LEU A 93 -8.01 0.47 4.66
CA LEU A 93 -9.40 0.76 4.35
C LEU A 93 -10.30 -0.47 4.58
N MET A 94 -9.83 -1.66 4.21
CA MET A 94 -10.56 -2.91 4.49
C MET A 94 -10.71 -3.15 5.98
N ARG A 95 -9.68 -2.90 6.76
CA ARG A 95 -9.73 -2.98 8.23
C ARG A 95 -10.74 -2.00 8.81
N GLU A 96 -10.72 -0.75 8.35
CA GLU A 96 -11.66 0.30 8.74
C GLU A 96 -13.12 -0.12 8.47
N VAL A 97 -13.38 -0.68 7.30
CA VAL A 97 -14.70 -1.18 6.92
C VAL A 97 -15.16 -2.35 7.79
N LEU A 98 -14.26 -3.28 8.11
CA LEU A 98 -14.58 -4.47 8.91
C LEU A 98 -14.81 -4.14 10.39
N PHE A 99 -13.95 -3.30 10.97
CA PHE A 99 -13.95 -3.05 12.42
C PHE A 99 -14.55 -1.70 12.79
N GLY A 100 -14.67 -0.78 11.83
CA GLY A 100 -15.10 0.60 12.04
C GLY A 100 -13.99 1.48 12.62
N SER A 101 -14.21 2.80 12.55
CA SER A 101 -13.39 3.80 13.23
C SER A 101 -13.95 4.12 14.59
N GLU A 102 -13.07 4.23 15.56
CA GLU A 102 -13.41 4.78 16.88
C GLU A 102 -13.02 6.26 16.92
N SER A 103 -13.99 7.10 17.23
CA SER A 103 -13.76 8.49 17.55
C SER A 103 -14.03 8.70 19.05
N GLU A 104 -13.09 9.35 19.70
CA GLU A 104 -13.19 9.72 21.09
C GLU A 104 -13.36 11.23 21.21
N GLU A 105 -14.45 11.64 21.85
CA GLU A 105 -14.72 13.02 22.17
C GLU A 105 -14.52 13.22 23.68
N ILE A 106 -13.52 14.01 24.05
CA ILE A 106 -13.21 14.34 25.43
C ILE A 106 -13.61 15.79 25.67
N VAL A 107 -14.54 16.02 26.59
CA VAL A 107 -14.90 17.35 27.04
C VAL A 107 -14.20 17.63 28.35
N LEU A 108 -13.40 18.70 28.38
CA LEU A 108 -12.70 19.16 29.57
C LEU A 108 -13.55 20.26 30.27
N ASP A 109 -13.45 20.38 31.58
CA ASP A 109 -13.99 21.49 32.34
C ASP A 109 -13.06 22.71 32.31
N GLY A 110 -13.45 23.79 32.99
CA GLY A 110 -12.66 25.03 33.05
C GLY A 110 -11.31 24.90 33.79
N GLU A 111 -11.09 23.82 34.50
CA GLU A 111 -9.85 23.50 35.24
C GLU A 111 -8.99 22.48 34.50
N GLY A 112 -9.45 22.02 33.31
CA GLY A 112 -8.72 21.08 32.48
C GLY A 112 -8.93 19.60 32.87
N ALA A 113 -9.83 19.29 33.78
CA ALA A 113 -10.23 17.95 34.13
C ALA A 113 -11.23 17.36 33.12
N VAL A 114 -11.24 16.05 32.93
CA VAL A 114 -12.15 15.37 31.99
C VAL A 114 -13.56 15.38 32.55
N LYS A 115 -14.45 16.22 32.00
CA LYS A 115 -15.87 16.32 32.36
C LYS A 115 -16.68 15.18 31.77
N SER A 116 -16.40 14.79 30.51
CA SER A 116 -17.04 13.65 29.86
C SER A 116 -16.17 13.04 28.80
N ARG A 117 -16.32 11.74 28.60
CA ARG A 117 -15.64 10.96 27.58
C ARG A 117 -16.69 10.16 26.81
N LYS A 118 -16.80 10.41 25.51
CA LYS A 118 -17.72 9.70 24.63
C LYS A 118 -16.95 8.96 23.55
N VAL A 119 -17.05 7.65 23.53
CA VAL A 119 -16.49 6.81 22.48
C VAL A 119 -17.59 6.43 21.51
N LYS A 120 -17.40 6.76 20.23
CA LYS A 120 -18.32 6.43 19.16
C LYS A 120 -17.61 5.56 18.13
N ARG A 121 -18.16 4.38 17.86
CA ARG A 121 -17.70 3.52 16.76
C ARG A 121 -18.63 3.67 15.58
N THR A 122 -18.07 4.03 14.44
CA THR A 122 -18.82 4.26 13.19
C THR A 122 -18.26 3.38 12.10
N ARG A 123 -19.13 2.79 11.27
CA ARG A 123 -18.73 2.03 10.06
C ARG A 123 -19.15 2.81 8.83
N ASP A 124 -18.24 2.99 7.89
CA ASP A 124 -18.56 3.63 6.61
C ASP A 124 -19.05 2.55 5.62
N LEU A 125 -20.38 2.36 5.59
CA LEU A 125 -21.03 1.42 4.68
C LEU A 125 -20.91 1.83 3.21
N LYS A 126 -20.73 3.13 2.92
CA LYS A 126 -20.53 3.62 1.56
C LYS A 126 -19.16 3.19 1.04
N LEU A 127 -18.12 3.37 1.85
CA LEU A 127 -16.77 2.88 1.55
C LEU A 127 -16.75 1.35 1.41
N ALA A 128 -17.46 0.63 2.30
CA ALA A 128 -17.63 -0.82 2.23
C ALA A 128 -18.18 -1.27 0.88
N LEU A 129 -19.24 -0.63 0.43
CA LEU A 129 -19.87 -0.95 -0.86
C LEU A 129 -18.93 -0.68 -2.04
N GLN A 130 -18.21 0.46 -2.03
CA GLN A 130 -17.24 0.80 -3.07
C GLN A 130 -16.11 -0.23 -3.16
N LEU A 131 -15.56 -0.66 -2.03
CA LEU A 131 -14.52 -1.71 -1.98
C LEU A 131 -15.04 -3.05 -2.48
N LEU A 132 -16.25 -3.46 -2.09
CA LEU A 132 -16.89 -4.67 -2.58
C LEU A 132 -17.06 -4.66 -4.11
N ILE A 133 -17.52 -3.54 -4.67
CA ILE A 133 -17.69 -3.39 -6.13
C ILE A 133 -16.32 -3.47 -6.81
N ARG A 134 -15.31 -2.75 -6.30
CA ARG A 134 -13.96 -2.72 -6.88
C ARG A 134 -13.28 -4.08 -6.89
N HIS A 135 -13.44 -4.86 -5.84
CA HIS A 135 -12.77 -6.17 -5.70
C HIS A 135 -13.59 -7.35 -6.21
N ARG A 136 -14.85 -7.13 -6.60
CA ARG A 136 -15.79 -8.17 -7.02
C ARG A 136 -15.20 -9.13 -8.05
N ASP A 137 -14.61 -8.59 -9.11
CA ASP A 137 -14.14 -9.40 -10.23
C ASP A 137 -12.86 -10.18 -9.87
N LYS A 138 -11.94 -9.58 -9.11
CA LYS A 138 -10.74 -10.25 -8.59
C LYS A 138 -11.13 -11.43 -7.69
N VAL A 139 -12.06 -11.21 -6.76
CA VAL A 139 -12.54 -12.25 -5.84
C VAL A 139 -13.30 -13.34 -6.59
N ALA A 140 -14.10 -12.97 -7.60
CA ALA A 140 -14.81 -13.94 -8.44
C ALA A 140 -13.84 -14.81 -9.25
N ALA A 141 -12.81 -14.21 -9.86
CA ALA A 141 -11.76 -14.93 -10.59
C ALA A 141 -10.99 -15.89 -9.68
N TYR A 142 -10.57 -15.43 -8.50
CA TYR A 142 -9.89 -16.27 -7.51
C TYR A 142 -10.74 -17.46 -7.08
N ARG A 143 -12.01 -17.23 -6.75
CA ARG A 143 -12.95 -18.30 -6.33
C ARG A 143 -13.18 -19.31 -7.45
N ALA A 144 -13.30 -18.84 -8.69
CA ALA A 144 -13.42 -19.72 -9.85
C ALA A 144 -12.17 -20.59 -10.05
N ALA A 145 -10.98 -19.99 -9.96
CA ALA A 145 -9.71 -20.71 -10.08
C ALA A 145 -9.47 -21.71 -8.94
N ALA A 146 -9.89 -21.37 -7.73
CA ALA A 146 -9.79 -22.23 -6.55
C ALA A 146 -10.92 -23.29 -6.46
N GLY A 147 -11.82 -23.36 -7.43
CA GLY A 147 -12.97 -24.28 -7.40
C GLY A 147 -13.98 -23.99 -6.29
N VAL A 148 -13.91 -22.79 -5.70
CA VAL A 148 -14.83 -22.37 -4.63
C VAL A 148 -16.17 -22.02 -5.26
N GLN A 149 -17.16 -22.86 -5.01
CA GLN A 149 -18.52 -22.61 -5.51
C GLN A 149 -19.15 -21.43 -4.74
N ARG A 150 -19.94 -20.62 -5.45
CA ARG A 150 -20.74 -19.55 -4.83
C ARG A 150 -21.73 -20.17 -3.82
N PRO A 151 -21.98 -19.50 -2.68
CA PRO A 151 -22.97 -19.95 -1.71
C PRO A 151 -24.38 -20.10 -2.29
N ASP A 152 -24.70 -19.30 -3.32
CA ASP A 152 -25.96 -19.27 -4.06
C ASP A 152 -25.95 -20.14 -5.32
N SER A 153 -24.87 -20.89 -5.61
CA SER A 153 -24.82 -21.80 -6.75
C SER A 153 -25.84 -22.95 -6.57
N PRO A 154 -26.44 -23.44 -7.67
CA PRO A 154 -27.40 -24.56 -7.59
C PRO A 154 -26.86 -25.77 -6.82
N ASP A 155 -25.59 -26.10 -7.02
CA ASP A 155 -24.92 -27.20 -6.32
C ASP A 155 -24.70 -26.95 -4.83
N ALA A 156 -24.39 -25.71 -4.43
CA ALA A 156 -24.25 -25.35 -3.03
C ALA A 156 -25.59 -25.40 -2.30
N VAL A 157 -26.65 -24.90 -2.95
CA VAL A 157 -28.03 -24.97 -2.45
C VAL A 157 -28.51 -26.43 -2.35
N ALA A 158 -28.20 -27.25 -3.33
CA ALA A 158 -28.57 -28.68 -3.30
C ALA A 158 -27.82 -29.43 -2.17
N ARG A 159 -26.54 -29.10 -1.92
CA ARG A 159 -25.79 -29.68 -0.78
C ARG A 159 -26.38 -29.26 0.57
N LEU A 160 -26.70 -27.97 0.71
CA LEU A 160 -27.32 -27.46 1.92
C LEU A 160 -28.66 -28.14 2.21
N ARG A 161 -29.54 -28.27 1.20
CA ARG A 161 -30.83 -28.98 1.35
C ARG A 161 -30.63 -30.42 1.79
N ARG A 162 -29.70 -31.16 1.16
CA ARG A 162 -29.39 -32.54 1.55
C ARG A 162 -28.91 -32.64 3.01
N ALA A 163 -28.05 -31.73 3.43
CA ALA A 163 -27.59 -31.68 4.81
C ALA A 163 -28.71 -31.38 5.82
N MET A 164 -29.61 -30.46 5.46
CA MET A 164 -30.79 -30.14 6.29
C MET A 164 -31.75 -31.33 6.39
N ASP A 165 -32.01 -32.04 5.27
CA ASP A 165 -32.86 -33.23 5.26
C ASP A 165 -32.25 -34.37 6.08
N GLU A 166 -30.93 -34.51 6.08
CA GLU A 166 -30.23 -35.48 6.90
C GLU A 166 -30.36 -35.16 8.40
N ILE A 167 -30.18 -33.90 8.77
CA ILE A 167 -30.37 -33.44 10.16
C ILE A 167 -31.81 -33.66 10.61
N ALA A 168 -32.79 -33.31 9.75
CA ALA A 168 -34.20 -33.54 10.06
C ALA A 168 -34.51 -35.01 10.29
N ARG A 169 -33.99 -35.92 9.43
CA ARG A 169 -34.13 -37.37 9.63
C ARG A 169 -33.48 -37.87 10.92
N LYS A 170 -32.27 -37.39 11.25
CA LYS A 170 -31.59 -37.75 12.51
C LYS A 170 -32.39 -37.30 13.73
N ARG A 171 -32.93 -36.07 13.71
CA ARG A 171 -33.79 -35.56 14.79
C ARG A 171 -35.09 -36.38 14.97
N ALA A 172 -35.74 -36.72 13.85
CA ALA A 172 -36.95 -37.56 13.90
C ALA A 172 -36.66 -38.98 14.45
N ALA A 173 -35.46 -39.52 14.17
CA ALA A 173 -35.06 -40.82 14.65
C ALA A 173 -34.65 -40.84 16.13
N THR A 174 -34.22 -39.70 16.70
CA THR A 174 -33.82 -39.55 18.11
C THR A 174 -34.94 -39.10 19.04
N GLY A 175 -36.15 -38.87 18.51
CA GLY A 175 -37.35 -38.67 19.34
C GLY A 175 -37.35 -37.39 20.20
N THR A 176 -36.60 -36.36 19.83
CA THR A 176 -36.59 -35.04 20.49
C THR A 176 -37.09 -33.98 19.55
#